data_473515e94588d13fcb30001eadf70acc
#
_entry.id   473515e94588d13fcb30001eadf70acc
#
_cell.length_a   1.000
_cell.length_b   1.000
_cell.length_c   1.000
_cell.angle_alpha   90.00
_cell.angle_beta   90.00
_cell.angle_gamma   90.00
#
_symmetry.space_group_name_H-M   'P 1'
#
loop_
_entity.id
_entity.type
_entity.pdbx_description
1 polymer ?
#
loop_
_entity_poly.entity_id
_entity_poly.type
_entity_poly.pdbx_seq_one_letter_code
_entity_poly.pdbx_strand_id
1 'polypeptide(L)'
;MLTGSPVTKEHEPVIITIRGHTPEVHPESWVAPNATLIGRVRLAARASVWYAVTLRAEAEPIDIGAGTNIQDGVTVHVDPEYPVRVGAGVTVGHNAVLHGCTIEDGALIGMGAIVLNGAVVGAGSTVAAGALIPQGVVVPPRSLVAGVPGRVRRELSDAEVMANRDNAAVYERLVELHREAI
;
A
#
# COMPACT_ATOMS: atom_id res chain seq x y z
N MET A 1 1.30 -39.23 -14.48
CA MET A 1 2.26 -38.63 -13.55
C MET A 1 2.83 -37.43 -14.26
N LEU A 2 2.46 -36.24 -13.83
CA LEU A 2 3.05 -34.98 -14.31
C LEU A 2 4.32 -34.75 -13.50
N THR A 3 5.48 -35.05 -14.07
CA THR A 3 6.77 -34.68 -13.50
C THR A 3 6.98 -33.22 -13.81
N GLY A 4 6.58 -32.35 -12.86
CA GLY A 4 6.88 -30.94 -12.95
C GLY A 4 8.39 -30.73 -12.77
N SER A 5 9.05 -30.19 -13.79
CA SER A 5 10.40 -29.65 -13.64
C SER A 5 10.34 -28.56 -12.60
N PRO A 6 11.31 -28.46 -11.69
CA PRO A 6 11.35 -27.34 -10.76
C PRO A 6 11.49 -26.05 -11.57
N VAL A 7 10.54 -25.15 -11.40
CA VAL A 7 10.67 -23.77 -11.93
C VAL A 7 11.67 -23.06 -11.04
N THR A 8 12.95 -23.26 -11.35
CA THR A 8 14.03 -22.47 -10.74
C THR A 8 14.29 -21.25 -11.63
N LYS A 9 13.62 -20.17 -11.39
CA LYS A 9 14.12 -18.82 -11.65
C LYS A 9 13.88 -18.01 -10.40
N GLU A 10 14.96 -17.52 -9.83
CA GLU A 10 14.93 -16.46 -8.83
C GLU A 10 14.11 -15.32 -9.44
N HIS A 11 12.90 -15.16 -9.00
CA HIS A 11 12.05 -14.07 -9.43
C HIS A 11 12.35 -12.88 -8.50
N GLU A 12 13.25 -12.02 -8.95
CA GLU A 12 13.51 -10.75 -8.29
C GLU A 12 12.41 -9.72 -8.65
N PRO A 13 12.09 -8.79 -7.74
CA PRO A 13 11.19 -7.68 -8.07
C PRO A 13 11.77 -6.82 -9.19
N VAL A 14 10.90 -6.20 -9.98
CA VAL A 14 11.32 -5.30 -11.06
C VAL A 14 11.65 -3.93 -10.46
N ILE A 15 12.93 -3.60 -10.36
CA ILE A 15 13.44 -2.32 -9.85
C ILE A 15 13.92 -1.47 -11.02
N ILE A 16 13.29 -0.31 -11.25
CA ILE A 16 13.58 0.55 -12.39
C ILE A 16 14.07 1.92 -11.92
N THR A 17 15.30 2.27 -12.36
CA THR A 17 15.84 3.62 -12.19
C THR A 17 15.28 4.55 -13.26
N ILE A 18 14.70 5.68 -12.86
CA ILE A 18 14.24 6.72 -13.78
C ILE A 18 14.71 8.11 -13.32
N ARG A 19 15.16 8.94 -14.22
CA ARG A 19 15.69 10.29 -13.94
C ARG A 19 16.76 10.31 -12.83
N GLY A 20 17.59 9.26 -12.74
CA GLY A 20 18.64 9.13 -11.74
C GLY A 20 18.17 8.71 -10.34
N HIS A 21 16.91 8.39 -10.17
CA HIS A 21 16.33 7.88 -8.92
C HIS A 21 16.08 6.38 -9.01
N THR A 22 16.68 5.64 -8.08
CA THR A 22 16.48 4.20 -7.89
C THR A 22 15.64 3.99 -6.63
N PRO A 23 14.67 3.06 -6.61
CA PRO A 23 13.93 2.71 -5.41
C PRO A 23 14.85 2.32 -4.24
N GLU A 24 14.55 2.86 -3.06
CA GLU A 24 15.25 2.59 -1.80
C GLU A 24 14.41 1.60 -0.98
N VAL A 25 14.92 0.38 -0.83
CA VAL A 25 14.23 -0.72 -0.15
C VAL A 25 14.96 -1.05 1.14
N HIS A 26 14.30 -0.86 2.31
CA HIS A 26 14.92 -1.19 3.58
C HIS A 26 15.21 -2.70 3.67
N PRO A 27 16.35 -3.15 4.23
CA PRO A 27 16.72 -4.57 4.29
C PRO A 27 15.71 -5.48 4.98
N GLU A 28 14.94 -4.96 5.93
CA GLU A 28 13.87 -5.70 6.62
C GLU A 28 12.53 -5.71 5.85
N SER A 29 12.40 -4.96 4.77
CA SER A 29 11.19 -4.99 3.97
C SER A 29 11.14 -6.22 3.06
N TRP A 30 9.99 -6.48 2.47
CA TRP A 30 9.81 -7.56 1.53
C TRP A 30 9.07 -7.07 0.28
N VAL A 31 9.54 -7.51 -0.88
CA VAL A 31 8.94 -7.19 -2.17
C VAL A 31 8.75 -8.48 -2.95
N ALA A 32 7.52 -8.75 -3.37
CA ALA A 32 7.20 -9.94 -4.16
C ALA A 32 7.93 -9.97 -5.51
N PRO A 33 8.29 -11.14 -6.04
CA PRO A 33 9.11 -11.28 -7.25
C PRO A 33 8.57 -10.60 -8.50
N ASN A 34 7.26 -10.41 -8.61
CA ASN A 34 6.63 -9.77 -9.77
C ASN A 34 6.06 -8.38 -9.47
N ALA A 35 6.42 -7.78 -8.33
CA ALA A 35 6.12 -6.38 -8.06
C ALA A 35 7.09 -5.46 -8.82
N THR A 36 6.64 -4.27 -9.18
CA THR A 36 7.40 -3.29 -9.97
C THR A 36 7.52 -1.98 -9.20
N LEU A 37 8.75 -1.56 -8.89
CA LEU A 37 9.08 -0.32 -8.22
C LEU A 37 9.88 0.58 -9.17
N ILE A 38 9.43 1.81 -9.38
CA ILE A 38 10.00 2.74 -10.38
C ILE A 38 10.29 4.10 -9.75
N GLY A 39 11.53 4.57 -9.82
CA GLY A 39 11.91 5.94 -9.46
C GLY A 39 12.03 6.19 -7.95
N ARG A 40 11.50 7.32 -7.48
CA ARG A 40 11.62 7.80 -6.09
C ARG A 40 10.70 7.06 -5.11
N VAL A 41 10.81 5.76 -5.04
CA VAL A 41 10.07 4.91 -4.07
C VAL A 41 10.96 4.65 -2.87
N ARG A 42 10.42 4.79 -1.65
CA ARG A 42 11.08 4.41 -0.41
C ARG A 42 10.20 3.47 0.40
N LEU A 43 10.75 2.32 0.76
CA LEU A 43 10.12 1.35 1.65
C LEU A 43 10.85 1.36 3.00
N ALA A 44 10.12 1.64 4.08
CA ALA A 44 10.64 1.58 5.43
C ALA A 44 10.72 0.13 5.97
N ALA A 45 11.32 -0.04 7.14
CA ALA A 45 11.49 -1.34 7.79
C ALA A 45 10.17 -2.12 7.90
N ARG A 46 10.18 -3.42 7.61
CA ARG A 46 9.04 -4.35 7.66
C ARG A 46 7.85 -3.96 6.76
N ALA A 47 8.02 -2.98 5.86
CA ALA A 47 7.03 -2.76 4.81
C ALA A 47 7.00 -3.95 3.86
N SER A 48 5.82 -4.31 3.35
CA SER A 48 5.67 -5.41 2.40
C SER A 48 4.88 -4.98 1.16
N VAL A 49 5.43 -5.35 -0.01
CA VAL A 49 4.85 -5.07 -1.33
C VAL A 49 4.58 -6.40 -2.01
N TRP A 50 3.30 -6.68 -2.23
CA TRP A 50 2.81 -7.99 -2.63
C TRP A 50 2.77 -8.17 -4.16
N TYR A 51 2.20 -9.28 -4.61
CA TYR A 51 2.29 -9.68 -6.02
C TYR A 51 1.57 -8.71 -6.97
N ALA A 52 2.18 -8.50 -8.13
CA ALA A 52 1.67 -7.62 -9.19
C ALA A 52 1.41 -6.15 -8.77
N VAL A 53 1.98 -5.70 -7.65
CA VAL A 53 1.93 -4.29 -7.24
C VAL A 53 2.80 -3.45 -8.16
N THR A 54 2.34 -2.24 -8.49
CA THR A 54 3.13 -1.23 -9.19
C THR A 54 3.21 0.06 -8.38
N LEU A 55 4.44 0.46 -8.01
CA LEU A 55 4.74 1.75 -7.39
C LEU A 55 5.56 2.57 -8.40
N ARG A 56 4.96 3.64 -8.96
CA ARG A 56 5.61 4.44 -10.02
C ARG A 56 5.74 5.92 -9.62
N ALA A 57 6.97 6.38 -9.42
CA ALA A 57 7.34 7.64 -8.78
C ALA A 57 8.33 8.46 -9.64
N GLU A 58 7.94 8.85 -10.85
CA GLU A 58 8.77 9.66 -11.77
C GLU A 58 8.71 11.17 -11.50
N ALA A 59 7.61 11.70 -10.95
CA ALA A 59 7.40 13.12 -10.69
C ALA A 59 7.70 13.48 -9.23
N GLU A 60 7.05 12.83 -8.29
CA GLU A 60 7.13 13.04 -6.85
C GLU A 60 7.49 11.73 -6.13
N PRO A 61 7.90 11.74 -4.84
CA PRO A 61 8.20 10.52 -4.11
C PRO A 61 6.94 9.72 -3.71
N ILE A 62 7.13 8.40 -3.59
CA ILE A 62 6.25 7.47 -2.89
C ILE A 62 6.99 6.98 -1.65
N ASP A 63 6.48 7.33 -0.47
CA ASP A 63 7.03 6.90 0.82
C ASP A 63 6.06 5.91 1.49
N ILE A 64 6.54 4.69 1.78
CA ILE A 64 5.77 3.63 2.46
C ILE A 64 6.35 3.40 3.85
N GLY A 65 5.53 3.64 4.88
CA GLY A 65 5.89 3.56 6.28
C GLY A 65 6.14 2.15 6.80
N ALA A 66 6.75 2.06 7.99
CA ALA A 66 7.16 0.82 8.60
C ALA A 66 5.96 -0.10 8.91
N GLY A 67 6.11 -1.42 8.67
CA GLY A 67 5.06 -2.42 8.92
C GLY A 67 3.80 -2.27 8.07
N THR A 68 3.84 -1.44 7.01
CA THR A 68 2.73 -1.25 6.07
C THR A 68 2.73 -2.34 5.02
N ASN A 69 1.54 -2.84 4.66
CA ASN A 69 1.39 -3.81 3.58
C ASN A 69 0.63 -3.22 2.40
N ILE A 70 1.20 -3.37 1.21
CA ILE A 70 0.61 -3.00 -0.08
C ILE A 70 0.25 -4.28 -0.81
N GLN A 71 -1.03 -4.65 -0.80
CA GLN A 71 -1.50 -5.97 -1.22
C GLN A 71 -1.55 -6.14 -2.74
N ASP A 72 -1.80 -7.37 -3.17
CA ASP A 72 -1.73 -7.77 -4.57
C ASP A 72 -2.51 -6.86 -5.52
N GLY A 73 -1.90 -6.52 -6.65
CA GLY A 73 -2.50 -5.72 -7.70
C GLY A 73 -2.71 -4.23 -7.39
N VAL A 74 -2.27 -3.75 -6.22
CA VAL A 74 -2.36 -2.31 -5.89
C VAL A 74 -1.51 -1.51 -6.86
N THR A 75 -2.05 -0.37 -7.28
CA THR A 75 -1.32 0.63 -8.08
C THR A 75 -1.15 1.92 -7.29
N VAL A 76 0.09 2.40 -7.20
CA VAL A 76 0.42 3.68 -6.56
C VAL A 76 1.13 4.57 -7.57
N HIS A 77 0.62 5.79 -7.75
CA HIS A 77 1.20 6.76 -8.68
C HIS A 77 1.14 8.18 -8.13
N VAL A 78 1.93 9.06 -8.71
CA VAL A 78 2.11 10.46 -8.30
C VAL A 78 1.91 11.39 -9.49
N ASP A 79 1.45 12.61 -9.20
CA ASP A 79 1.49 13.74 -10.14
C ASP A 79 2.46 14.82 -9.60
N PRO A 80 2.88 15.80 -10.43
CA PRO A 80 3.60 16.97 -9.92
C PRO A 80 2.84 17.65 -8.78
N GLU A 81 3.53 17.95 -7.68
CA GLU A 81 2.99 18.53 -6.43
C GLU A 81 2.13 17.56 -5.58
N TYR A 82 1.87 16.34 -6.07
CA TYR A 82 1.10 15.32 -5.36
C TYR A 82 1.91 14.06 -5.08
N PRO A 83 2.80 14.09 -4.07
CA PRO A 83 3.49 12.88 -3.60
C PRO A 83 2.51 11.90 -2.96
N VAL A 84 2.89 10.63 -2.85
CA VAL A 84 2.18 9.66 -2.02
C VAL A 84 2.94 9.43 -0.73
N ARG A 85 2.24 9.57 0.40
CA ARG A 85 2.75 9.22 1.73
C ARG A 85 1.81 8.23 2.38
N VAL A 86 2.32 7.07 2.70
CA VAL A 86 1.60 6.05 3.46
C VAL A 86 2.32 5.86 4.78
N GLY A 87 1.61 6.10 5.88
CA GLY A 87 2.11 6.00 7.24
C GLY A 87 2.51 4.59 7.66
N ALA A 88 2.83 4.40 8.93
CA ALA A 88 3.19 3.13 9.51
C ALA A 88 1.97 2.26 9.83
N GLY A 89 2.12 0.93 9.72
CA GLY A 89 1.07 -0.04 10.07
C GLY A 89 -0.23 0.12 9.27
N VAL A 90 -0.13 0.63 8.04
CA VAL A 90 -1.27 0.78 7.14
C VAL A 90 -1.50 -0.53 6.37
N THR A 91 -2.76 -0.88 6.16
CA THR A 91 -3.15 -1.94 5.23
C THR A 91 -3.75 -1.33 3.97
N VAL A 92 -3.17 -1.63 2.80
CA VAL A 92 -3.75 -1.27 1.51
C VAL A 92 -4.23 -2.53 0.80
N GLY A 93 -5.54 -2.73 0.76
CA GLY A 93 -6.20 -3.93 0.25
C GLY A 93 -6.04 -4.13 -1.25
N HIS A 94 -6.18 -5.37 -1.67
CA HIS A 94 -6.00 -5.83 -3.05
C HIS A 94 -6.66 -4.92 -4.09
N ASN A 95 -5.95 -4.64 -5.19
CA ASN A 95 -6.42 -3.83 -6.32
C ASN A 95 -6.84 -2.38 -5.97
N ALA A 96 -6.46 -1.85 -4.81
CA ALA A 96 -6.68 -0.44 -4.51
C ALA A 96 -5.79 0.46 -5.39
N VAL A 97 -6.21 1.72 -5.57
CA VAL A 97 -5.44 2.74 -6.29
C VAL A 97 -5.17 3.90 -5.35
N LEU A 98 -3.89 4.23 -5.15
CA LEU A 98 -3.46 5.42 -4.42
C LEU A 98 -2.79 6.37 -5.41
N HIS A 99 -3.33 7.57 -5.54
CA HIS A 99 -2.83 8.55 -6.50
C HIS A 99 -2.63 9.90 -5.81
N GLY A 100 -1.37 10.33 -5.63
CA GLY A 100 -1.02 11.63 -5.09
C GLY A 100 -1.63 11.96 -3.71
N CYS A 101 -1.75 11.00 -2.82
CA CYS A 101 -2.51 11.12 -1.57
C CYS A 101 -1.68 10.85 -0.31
N THR A 102 -2.25 11.16 0.84
CA THR A 102 -1.68 10.83 2.16
C THR A 102 -2.61 9.87 2.91
N ILE A 103 -2.05 8.76 3.37
CA ILE A 103 -2.70 7.80 4.25
C ILE A 103 -1.96 7.81 5.58
N GLU A 104 -2.62 8.21 6.65
CA GLU A 104 -1.99 8.30 7.96
C GLU A 104 -1.91 6.93 8.67
N ASP A 105 -1.13 6.87 9.76
CA ASP A 105 -0.79 5.65 10.48
C ASP A 105 -2.01 4.78 10.85
N GLY A 106 -1.85 3.47 10.71
CA GLY A 106 -2.84 2.49 11.14
C GLY A 106 -4.17 2.53 10.39
N ALA A 107 -4.26 3.26 9.28
CA ALA A 107 -5.46 3.26 8.44
C ALA A 107 -5.58 1.95 7.64
N LEU A 108 -6.82 1.62 7.25
CA LEU A 108 -7.11 0.52 6.36
C LEU A 108 -7.81 1.04 5.10
N ILE A 109 -7.20 0.78 3.94
CA ILE A 109 -7.78 1.03 2.63
C ILE A 109 -8.33 -0.29 2.10
N GLY A 110 -9.65 -0.36 1.93
CA GLY A 110 -10.33 -1.57 1.49
C GLY A 110 -10.02 -1.94 0.04
N MET A 111 -10.24 -3.22 -0.30
CA MET A 111 -10.00 -3.77 -1.63
C MET A 111 -10.70 -2.96 -2.73
N GLY A 112 -9.98 -2.64 -3.80
CA GLY A 112 -10.51 -1.88 -4.93
C GLY A 112 -10.90 -0.43 -4.64
N ALA A 113 -10.58 0.11 -3.46
CA ALA A 113 -10.81 1.52 -3.16
C ALA A 113 -9.85 2.42 -3.95
N ILE A 114 -10.28 3.66 -4.24
CA ILE A 114 -9.51 4.65 -4.99
C ILE A 114 -9.37 5.90 -4.12
N VAL A 115 -8.13 6.38 -3.95
CA VAL A 115 -7.83 7.63 -3.23
C VAL A 115 -7.09 8.57 -4.16
N LEU A 116 -7.65 9.76 -4.41
CA LEU A 116 -7.16 10.70 -5.44
C LEU A 116 -6.26 11.80 -4.87
N ASN A 117 -5.67 12.60 -5.78
CA ASN A 117 -4.69 13.66 -5.50
C ASN A 117 -5.07 14.57 -4.34
N GLY A 118 -4.13 14.81 -3.44
CA GLY A 118 -4.31 15.71 -2.29
C GLY A 118 -5.32 15.21 -1.24
N ALA A 119 -5.92 14.03 -1.44
CA ALA A 119 -6.76 13.46 -0.40
C ALA A 119 -5.93 12.99 0.80
N VAL A 120 -6.49 13.14 2.00
CA VAL A 120 -5.89 12.69 3.25
C VAL A 120 -6.84 11.74 3.95
N VAL A 121 -6.38 10.53 4.25
CA VAL A 121 -7.11 9.58 5.10
C VAL A 121 -6.48 9.59 6.48
N GLY A 122 -7.23 10.11 7.47
CA GLY A 122 -6.75 10.29 8.83
C GLY A 122 -6.46 8.97 9.55
N ALA A 123 -5.58 9.04 10.55
CA ALA A 123 -5.04 7.89 11.28
C ALA A 123 -6.13 6.94 11.82
N GLY A 124 -5.89 5.64 11.71
CA GLY A 124 -6.79 4.59 12.17
C GLY A 124 -8.15 4.54 11.47
N SER A 125 -8.34 5.26 10.36
CA SER A 125 -9.59 5.24 9.59
C SER A 125 -9.68 4.00 8.69
N THR A 126 -10.90 3.65 8.33
CA THR A 126 -11.20 2.60 7.36
C THR A 126 -11.91 3.19 6.15
N VAL A 127 -11.31 3.04 4.97
CA VAL A 127 -11.96 3.25 3.69
C VAL A 127 -12.52 1.91 3.22
N ALA A 128 -13.84 1.82 3.09
CA ALA A 128 -14.51 0.58 2.70
C ALA A 128 -14.11 0.11 1.30
N ALA A 129 -14.20 -1.19 1.03
CA ALA A 129 -13.92 -1.75 -0.29
C ALA A 129 -14.73 -1.05 -1.40
N GLY A 130 -14.08 -0.76 -2.52
CA GLY A 130 -14.67 -0.08 -3.68
C GLY A 130 -15.05 1.38 -3.46
N ALA A 131 -14.72 2.00 -2.34
CA ALA A 131 -14.99 3.42 -2.12
C ALA A 131 -14.06 4.32 -2.93
N LEU A 132 -14.55 5.49 -3.35
CA LEU A 132 -13.76 6.52 -4.04
C LEU A 132 -13.63 7.76 -3.15
N ILE A 133 -12.41 8.07 -2.73
CA ILE A 133 -12.10 9.31 -2.02
C ILE A 133 -11.67 10.37 -3.04
N PRO A 134 -12.51 11.42 -3.27
CA PRO A 134 -12.22 12.44 -4.27
C PRO A 134 -11.00 13.29 -3.92
N GLN A 135 -10.49 13.97 -4.94
CA GLN A 135 -9.36 14.88 -4.82
C GLN A 135 -9.57 15.92 -3.71
N GLY A 136 -8.53 16.13 -2.90
CA GLY A 136 -8.49 17.13 -1.83
C GLY A 136 -9.41 16.85 -0.63
N VAL A 137 -10.11 15.73 -0.60
CA VAL A 137 -10.96 15.37 0.55
C VAL A 137 -10.10 14.98 1.74
N VAL A 138 -10.39 15.56 2.89
CA VAL A 138 -9.78 15.19 4.18
C VAL A 138 -10.77 14.35 4.97
N VAL A 139 -10.41 13.10 5.21
CA VAL A 139 -11.13 12.17 6.08
C VAL A 139 -10.58 12.32 7.50
N PRO A 140 -11.40 12.67 8.50
CA PRO A 140 -10.95 12.75 9.88
C PRO A 140 -10.39 11.41 10.39
N PRO A 141 -9.47 11.42 11.39
CA PRO A 141 -9.01 10.19 12.02
C PRO A 141 -10.17 9.33 12.55
N ARG A 142 -9.95 8.02 12.62
CA ARG A 142 -10.88 7.03 13.21
C ARG A 142 -12.27 7.04 12.54
N SER A 143 -12.32 7.28 11.24
CA SER A 143 -13.58 7.37 10.47
C SER A 143 -13.79 6.15 9.59
N LEU A 144 -15.05 5.68 9.51
CA LEU A 144 -15.49 4.79 8.44
C LEU A 144 -15.96 5.61 7.25
N VAL A 145 -15.33 5.41 6.09
CA VAL A 145 -15.74 6.05 4.82
C VAL A 145 -16.21 4.98 3.84
N ALA A 146 -17.33 5.22 3.16
CA ALA A 146 -17.87 4.28 2.18
C ALA A 146 -18.62 5.00 1.04
N GLY A 147 -18.65 4.37 -0.13
CA GLY A 147 -19.44 4.76 -1.31
C GLY A 147 -18.65 5.46 -2.40
N VAL A 148 -19.33 5.79 -3.50
CA VAL A 148 -18.83 6.51 -4.67
C VAL A 148 -19.79 7.67 -4.97
N PRO A 149 -19.42 8.92 -4.67
CA PRO A 149 -18.22 9.34 -3.94
C PRO A 149 -18.25 8.93 -2.47
N GLY A 150 -17.06 8.68 -1.90
CA GLY A 150 -16.86 8.31 -0.50
C GLY A 150 -17.36 9.40 0.46
N ARG A 151 -18.05 8.98 1.52
CA ARG A 151 -18.54 9.86 2.58
C ARG A 151 -18.24 9.23 3.93
N VAL A 152 -17.86 10.03 4.91
CA VAL A 152 -17.80 9.60 6.30
C VAL A 152 -19.17 9.11 6.73
N ARG A 153 -19.25 7.90 7.23
CA ARG A 153 -20.48 7.26 7.71
C ARG A 153 -20.64 7.36 9.21
N ARG A 154 -19.53 7.18 9.92
CA ARG A 154 -19.46 7.24 11.38
C ARG A 154 -18.02 7.22 11.88
N GLU A 155 -17.85 7.48 13.14
CA GLU A 155 -16.58 7.19 13.83
C GLU A 155 -16.41 5.68 14.04
N LEU A 156 -15.17 5.21 14.08
CA LEU A 156 -14.79 3.84 14.41
C LEU A 156 -14.66 3.68 15.93
N SER A 157 -15.12 2.55 16.45
CA SER A 157 -14.85 2.14 17.83
C SER A 157 -13.37 1.77 18.04
N ASP A 158 -12.91 1.74 19.29
CA ASP A 158 -11.54 1.31 19.62
C ASP A 158 -11.25 -0.12 19.14
N ALA A 159 -12.24 -1.00 19.21
CA ALA A 159 -12.11 -2.38 18.72
C ALA A 159 -11.88 -2.42 17.19
N GLU A 160 -12.55 -1.57 16.41
CA GLU A 160 -12.36 -1.49 14.97
C GLU A 160 -10.99 -0.90 14.59
N VAL A 161 -10.54 0.13 15.31
CA VAL A 161 -9.19 0.69 15.14
C VAL A 161 -8.12 -0.34 15.49
N MET A 162 -8.34 -1.14 16.55
CA MET A 162 -7.44 -2.24 16.90
C MET A 162 -7.41 -3.31 15.82
N ALA A 163 -8.57 -3.67 15.25
CA ALA A 163 -8.67 -4.65 14.17
C ALA A 163 -7.88 -4.22 12.91
N ASN A 164 -7.81 -2.92 12.60
CA ASN A 164 -6.95 -2.42 11.52
C ASN A 164 -5.46 -2.74 11.80
N ARG A 165 -4.99 -2.51 13.03
CA ARG A 165 -3.60 -2.80 13.45
C ARG A 165 -3.32 -4.30 13.41
N ASP A 166 -4.24 -5.11 13.90
CA ASP A 166 -4.11 -6.58 13.90
C ASP A 166 -4.02 -7.10 12.46
N ASN A 167 -4.77 -6.51 11.52
CA ASN A 167 -4.68 -6.84 10.11
C ASN A 167 -3.27 -6.59 9.55
N ALA A 168 -2.67 -5.44 9.83
CA ALA A 168 -1.29 -5.15 9.42
C ALA A 168 -0.30 -6.18 9.99
N ALA A 169 -0.42 -6.54 11.28
CA ALA A 169 0.42 -7.54 11.94
C ALA A 169 0.23 -8.96 11.35
N VAL A 170 -0.94 -9.29 10.81
CA VAL A 170 -1.14 -10.55 10.07
C VAL A 170 -0.23 -10.60 8.85
N TYR A 171 -0.16 -9.51 8.07
CA TYR A 171 0.67 -9.44 6.86
C TYR A 171 2.17 -9.51 7.14
N GLU A 172 2.64 -8.96 8.26
CA GLU A 172 4.04 -9.16 8.69
C GLU A 172 4.37 -10.65 8.87
N ARG A 173 3.45 -11.44 9.45
CA ARG A 173 3.65 -12.91 9.60
C ARG A 173 3.55 -13.66 8.28
N LEU A 174 2.67 -13.23 7.38
CA LEU A 174 2.54 -13.86 6.06
C LEU A 174 3.79 -13.70 5.21
N VAL A 175 4.52 -12.59 5.35
CA VAL A 175 5.80 -12.38 4.66
C VAL A 175 6.77 -13.52 4.87
N GLU A 176 6.88 -14.04 6.11
CA GLU A 176 7.83 -15.14 6.40
C GLU A 176 7.47 -16.42 5.63
N LEU A 177 6.17 -16.75 5.55
CA LEU A 177 5.72 -17.91 4.75
C LEU A 177 6.07 -17.77 3.26
N HIS A 178 5.97 -16.54 2.73
CA HIS A 178 6.28 -16.29 1.33
C HIS A 178 7.78 -16.23 1.06
N ARG A 179 8.59 -15.76 2.01
CA ARG A 179 10.07 -15.80 1.94
C ARG A 179 10.60 -17.24 1.85
N GLU A 180 9.96 -18.17 2.56
CA GLU A 180 10.36 -19.58 2.56
C GLU A 180 9.93 -20.32 1.28
N ALA A 181 8.96 -19.77 0.53
CA ALA A 181 8.37 -20.42 -0.63
C ALA A 181 9.01 -20.04 -1.97
N ILE A 182 9.86 -19.00 -2.01
CA ILE A 182 10.47 -18.43 -3.24
C ILE A 182 12.03 -18.37 -3.14
#